data_c029592ae8caedfe66f608919906f823
#
_entry.id   c029592ae8caedfe66f608919906f823
#
_cell.length_a   1.000
_cell.length_b   1.000
_cell.length_c   1.000
_cell.angle_alpha   90.00
_cell.angle_beta   90.00
_cell.angle_gamma   90.00
#
_symmetry.space_group_name_H-M   'P 1'
#
loop_
_entity.id
_entity.type
_entity.pdbx_description
1 polymer ?
#
loop_
_entity_poly.entity_id
_entity_poly.type
_entity_poly.pdbx_seq_one_letter_code
_entity_poly.pdbx_strand_id
1 'polypeptide(L)'
;MKYNLRIAGIFVVLLTLLGSCKQKVKTVGGVDRSTIFVVDESFKPIVDQELYVFGALYKDGHPKVIYAPENNAVNLLFSDSVRVLIIAREMNAEENKAIASKNIKPIVNRFAIDAVTLIVNQASNDTTITISEIKKMLNGNTKTDKDIVFDNPNSGLVRYLKELSGNKDLKQKNIYSLKSNKEVIKYVSEHPNAIGITGFSWLNDPEKDYADAVNKVKIVSVKDDISKNGSGQYFSPSQQTIALKQYPLTRNLYILNFSGKMGLGMEFAAFIAGDKGQRIILKSGLLPDEIPGREINIVSKIK
;
A
#
# COMPACT_ATOMS: atom_id res chain seq x y z
N MET A 1 -30.34 -69.82 -2.77
CA MET A 1 -30.55 -68.75 -1.72
C MET A 1 -29.27 -68.13 -1.18
N LYS A 2 -28.09 -68.69 -1.35
CA LYS A 2 -26.79 -68.10 -0.86
C LYS A 2 -26.14 -67.05 -1.79
N TYR A 3 -26.48 -67.02 -3.09
CA TYR A 3 -25.92 -66.06 -4.07
C TYR A 3 -26.53 -64.68 -3.98
N ASN A 4 -27.84 -64.58 -3.69
CA ASN A 4 -28.52 -63.28 -3.60
C ASN A 4 -28.10 -62.45 -2.37
N LEU A 5 -27.61 -63.10 -1.30
CA LEU A 5 -27.18 -62.43 -0.08
C LEU A 5 -25.80 -61.79 -0.25
N ARG A 6 -24.92 -62.37 -1.12
CA ARG A 6 -23.59 -61.81 -1.40
C ARG A 6 -23.65 -60.57 -2.34
N ILE A 7 -24.59 -60.59 -3.29
CA ILE A 7 -24.82 -59.48 -4.21
C ILE A 7 -25.44 -58.28 -3.47
N ALA A 8 -26.38 -58.51 -2.55
CA ALA A 8 -26.96 -57.47 -1.70
C ALA A 8 -25.91 -56.82 -0.77
N GLY A 9 -24.98 -57.62 -0.20
CA GLY A 9 -23.90 -57.12 0.64
C GLY A 9 -22.90 -56.20 -0.14
N ILE A 10 -22.59 -56.52 -1.38
CA ILE A 10 -21.71 -55.74 -2.24
C ILE A 10 -22.37 -54.39 -2.65
N PHE A 11 -23.69 -54.40 -2.90
CA PHE A 11 -24.43 -53.21 -3.25
C PHE A 11 -24.56 -52.21 -2.09
N VAL A 12 -24.67 -52.69 -0.85
CA VAL A 12 -24.72 -51.84 0.36
C VAL A 12 -23.36 -51.23 0.65
N VAL A 13 -22.25 -51.93 0.45
CA VAL A 13 -20.88 -51.40 0.60
C VAL A 13 -20.55 -50.37 -0.48
N LEU A 14 -21.06 -50.53 -1.70
CA LEU A 14 -20.86 -49.58 -2.78
C LEU A 14 -21.65 -48.27 -2.58
N LEU A 15 -22.81 -48.31 -1.94
CA LEU A 15 -23.61 -47.13 -1.62
C LEU A 15 -22.99 -46.28 -0.49
N THR A 16 -22.21 -46.88 0.42
CA THR A 16 -21.57 -46.15 1.52
C THR A 16 -20.31 -45.42 1.08
N LEU A 17 -19.71 -45.77 -0.06
CA LEU A 17 -18.53 -45.07 -0.63
C LEU A 17 -18.91 -43.80 -1.39
N LEU A 18 -20.18 -43.55 -1.70
CA LEU A 18 -20.64 -42.33 -2.35
C LEU A 18 -20.93 -41.17 -1.39
N GLY A 19 -20.82 -41.43 -0.07
CA GLY A 19 -20.91 -40.43 0.99
C GLY A 19 -19.60 -39.66 1.22
N SER A 20 -18.74 -39.46 0.20
CA SER A 20 -17.56 -38.62 0.30
C SER A 20 -18.03 -37.21 0.69
N CYS A 21 -17.79 -36.86 1.94
CA CYS A 21 -17.99 -35.50 2.46
C CYS A 21 -17.31 -34.50 1.56
N LYS A 22 -18.07 -33.89 0.63
CA LYS A 22 -17.71 -32.57 0.14
C LYS A 22 -17.72 -31.66 1.35
N GLN A 23 -16.54 -31.37 1.89
CA GLN A 23 -16.39 -30.22 2.80
C GLN A 23 -17.06 -29.04 2.09
N LYS A 24 -18.23 -28.65 2.57
CA LYS A 24 -18.87 -27.41 2.16
C LYS A 24 -17.95 -26.30 2.61
N VAL A 25 -17.08 -25.83 1.70
CA VAL A 25 -16.53 -24.48 1.83
C VAL A 25 -17.74 -23.60 2.11
N LYS A 26 -17.74 -22.93 3.25
CA LYS A 26 -18.81 -21.99 3.61
C LYS A 26 -18.74 -20.81 2.64
N THR A 27 -19.38 -20.97 1.49
CA THR A 27 -19.59 -19.90 0.53
C THR A 27 -20.88 -19.21 0.88
N VAL A 28 -20.82 -18.06 1.51
CA VAL A 28 -21.95 -17.15 1.59
C VAL A 28 -21.97 -16.38 0.27
N GLY A 29 -22.97 -16.62 -0.57
CA GLY A 29 -23.09 -15.99 -1.88
C GLY A 29 -22.09 -16.43 -2.94
N GLY A 30 -21.46 -17.63 -2.84
CA GLY A 30 -20.50 -18.14 -3.85
C GLY A 30 -19.10 -17.52 -3.79
N VAL A 31 -18.82 -16.69 -2.79
CA VAL A 31 -17.55 -15.94 -2.64
C VAL A 31 -16.59 -16.67 -1.69
N ASP A 32 -15.36 -16.90 -2.14
CA ASP A 32 -14.27 -17.43 -1.31
C ASP A 32 -13.71 -16.31 -0.44
N ARG A 33 -13.84 -16.46 0.88
CA ARG A 33 -13.43 -15.43 1.85
C ARG A 33 -12.10 -15.72 2.53
N SER A 34 -11.42 -16.79 2.16
CA SER A 34 -10.12 -17.18 2.70
C SER A 34 -8.97 -16.70 1.80
N THR A 35 -8.79 -15.40 1.66
CA THR A 35 -7.71 -14.85 0.84
C THR A 35 -6.65 -14.19 1.72
N ILE A 36 -5.39 -14.39 1.37
CA ILE A 36 -4.26 -13.72 1.99
C ILE A 36 -3.91 -12.49 1.15
N PHE A 37 -3.90 -11.33 1.78
CA PHE A 37 -3.44 -10.07 1.19
C PHE A 37 -2.00 -9.81 1.60
N VAL A 38 -1.17 -9.40 0.67
CA VAL A 38 0.16 -8.88 0.97
C VAL A 38 0.20 -7.40 0.61
N VAL A 39 0.65 -6.62 1.55
CA VAL A 39 0.66 -5.16 1.48
C VAL A 39 2.08 -4.66 1.67
N ASP A 40 2.53 -3.74 0.81
CA ASP A 40 3.77 -3.00 1.09
C ASP A 40 3.60 -2.28 2.45
N GLU A 41 4.52 -2.53 3.36
CA GLU A 41 4.48 -2.01 4.73
C GLU A 41 4.34 -0.49 4.77
N SER A 42 4.84 0.22 3.76
CA SER A 42 4.70 1.67 3.66
C SER A 42 3.24 2.15 3.56
N PHE A 43 2.28 1.26 3.27
CA PHE A 43 0.83 1.58 3.20
C PHE A 43 0.03 1.06 4.39
N LYS A 44 0.70 0.52 5.41
CA LYS A 44 0.02 -0.03 6.59
C LYS A 44 -1.02 0.91 7.19
N PRO A 45 -0.76 2.23 7.43
CA PRO A 45 -1.75 3.09 8.07
C PRO A 45 -3.07 3.18 7.31
N ILE A 46 -3.03 3.37 6.00
CA ILE A 46 -4.25 3.49 5.20
C ILE A 46 -4.96 2.15 5.02
N VAL A 47 -4.20 1.06 4.82
CA VAL A 47 -4.81 -0.26 4.60
C VAL A 47 -5.45 -0.79 5.89
N ASP A 48 -4.88 -0.53 7.06
CA ASP A 48 -5.49 -0.89 8.35
C ASP A 48 -6.82 -0.16 8.57
N GLN A 49 -6.93 1.12 8.21
CA GLN A 49 -8.18 1.87 8.28
C GLN A 49 -9.24 1.31 7.32
N GLU A 50 -8.85 1.01 6.08
CA GLU A 50 -9.74 0.40 5.08
C GLU A 50 -10.25 -0.97 5.54
N LEU A 51 -9.36 -1.83 6.05
CA LEU A 51 -9.70 -3.16 6.56
C LEU A 51 -10.58 -3.12 7.80
N TYR A 52 -10.37 -2.15 8.68
CA TYR A 52 -11.20 -1.96 9.86
C TYR A 52 -12.67 -1.69 9.47
N VAL A 53 -12.89 -0.75 8.56
CA VAL A 53 -14.24 -0.41 8.09
C VAL A 53 -14.82 -1.54 7.24
N PHE A 54 -14.01 -2.14 6.36
CA PHE A 54 -14.43 -3.29 5.56
C PHE A 54 -14.91 -4.45 6.43
N GLY A 55 -14.15 -4.85 7.45
CA GLY A 55 -14.54 -5.92 8.39
C GLY A 55 -15.79 -5.60 9.21
N ALA A 56 -16.05 -4.32 9.52
CA ALA A 56 -17.27 -3.90 10.18
C ALA A 56 -18.52 -4.02 9.28
N LEU A 57 -18.35 -3.83 7.97
CA LEU A 57 -19.45 -3.90 6.99
C LEU A 57 -19.67 -5.33 6.45
N TYR A 58 -18.60 -6.10 6.30
CA TYR A 58 -18.58 -7.45 5.73
C TYR A 58 -18.18 -8.48 6.80
N LYS A 59 -19.09 -8.76 7.73
CA LYS A 59 -18.85 -9.54 8.97
C LYS A 59 -18.15 -10.90 8.77
N ASP A 60 -18.35 -11.54 7.63
CA ASP A 60 -17.76 -12.85 7.32
C ASP A 60 -16.46 -12.75 6.50
N GLY A 61 -16.01 -11.55 6.18
CA GLY A 61 -14.88 -11.28 5.28
C GLY A 61 -13.66 -10.71 6.00
N HIS A 62 -12.84 -11.57 6.61
CA HIS A 62 -11.60 -11.14 7.27
C HIS A 62 -10.38 -11.69 6.52
N PRO A 63 -9.73 -10.90 5.64
CA PRO A 63 -8.51 -11.33 4.99
C PRO A 63 -7.40 -11.49 6.03
N LYS A 64 -6.53 -12.49 5.81
CA LYS A 64 -5.25 -12.53 6.51
C LYS A 64 -4.31 -11.55 5.80
N VAL A 65 -3.81 -10.56 6.52
CA VAL A 65 -2.91 -9.56 5.95
C VAL A 65 -1.47 -9.83 6.37
N ILE A 66 -0.55 -9.71 5.41
CA ILE A 66 0.89 -9.78 5.60
C ILE A 66 1.47 -8.45 5.14
N TYR A 67 2.06 -7.70 6.05
CA TYR A 67 2.85 -6.51 5.71
C TYR A 67 4.28 -6.93 5.41
N ALA A 68 4.77 -6.55 4.24
CA ALA A 68 6.11 -6.91 3.77
C ALA A 68 6.66 -5.82 2.83
N PRO A 69 7.98 -5.67 2.69
CA PRO A 69 8.54 -4.82 1.64
C PRO A 69 8.05 -5.23 0.24
N GLU A 70 7.91 -4.27 -0.67
CA GLU A 70 7.33 -4.48 -2.00
C GLU A 70 7.95 -5.67 -2.77
N ASN A 71 9.28 -5.76 -2.76
CA ASN A 71 9.95 -6.87 -3.44
C ASN A 71 9.59 -8.24 -2.85
N ASN A 72 9.42 -8.32 -1.52
CA ASN A 72 9.02 -9.55 -0.85
C ASN A 72 7.55 -9.89 -1.17
N ALA A 73 6.67 -8.89 -1.24
CA ALA A 73 5.28 -9.06 -1.64
C ALA A 73 5.17 -9.66 -3.05
N VAL A 74 5.95 -9.16 -4.00
CA VAL A 74 6.02 -9.69 -5.37
C VAL A 74 6.57 -11.12 -5.40
N ASN A 75 7.61 -11.42 -4.61
CA ASN A 75 8.15 -12.79 -4.52
C ASN A 75 7.10 -13.79 -3.97
N LEU A 76 6.28 -13.39 -3.00
CA LEU A 76 5.17 -14.21 -2.49
C LEU A 76 4.10 -14.49 -3.55
N LEU A 77 3.84 -13.56 -4.47
CA LEU A 77 2.98 -13.83 -5.62
C LEU A 77 3.57 -14.87 -6.55
N PHE A 78 4.85 -14.74 -6.91
CA PHE A 78 5.50 -15.67 -7.85
C PHE A 78 5.69 -17.07 -7.26
N SER A 79 5.86 -17.19 -5.94
CA SER A 79 5.87 -18.48 -5.22
C SER A 79 4.48 -19.08 -4.99
N ASP A 80 3.44 -18.48 -5.57
CA ASP A 80 2.05 -18.96 -5.50
C ASP A 80 1.42 -18.92 -4.10
N SER A 81 2.05 -18.17 -3.17
CA SER A 81 1.64 -18.12 -1.77
C SER A 81 0.48 -17.14 -1.54
N VAL A 82 0.29 -16.17 -2.43
CA VAL A 82 -0.72 -15.10 -2.31
C VAL A 82 -1.35 -14.78 -3.67
N ARG A 83 -2.50 -14.09 -3.63
CA ARG A 83 -3.23 -13.67 -4.85
C ARG A 83 -3.62 -12.19 -4.86
N VAL A 84 -3.49 -11.49 -3.76
CA VAL A 84 -3.83 -10.07 -3.68
C VAL A 84 -2.65 -9.30 -3.14
N LEU A 85 -2.18 -8.32 -3.91
CA LEU A 85 -1.11 -7.42 -3.56
C LEU A 85 -1.62 -5.98 -3.48
N ILE A 86 -1.11 -5.21 -2.53
CA ILE A 86 -1.29 -3.76 -2.45
C ILE A 86 0.11 -3.14 -2.44
N ILE A 87 0.47 -2.50 -3.56
CA ILE A 87 1.82 -1.98 -3.82
C ILE A 87 1.76 -0.65 -4.60
N ALA A 88 2.90 0.03 -4.72
CA ALA A 88 3.01 1.36 -5.35
C ALA A 88 3.23 1.34 -6.86
N ARG A 89 2.99 0.23 -7.53
CA ARG A 89 3.20 0.10 -8.99
C ARG A 89 2.36 -1.01 -9.60
N GLU A 90 2.26 -1.01 -10.88
CA GLU A 90 1.83 -2.16 -11.64
C GLU A 90 2.98 -3.16 -11.84
N MET A 91 2.69 -4.36 -12.33
CA MET A 91 3.71 -5.33 -12.69
C MET A 91 4.51 -4.84 -13.90
N ASN A 92 5.83 -5.04 -13.88
CA ASN A 92 6.68 -4.71 -15.01
C ASN A 92 6.50 -5.70 -16.18
N ALA A 93 7.17 -5.45 -17.31
CA ALA A 93 7.00 -6.24 -18.52
C ALA A 93 7.43 -7.73 -18.33
N GLU A 94 8.49 -7.99 -17.56
CA GLU A 94 8.98 -9.35 -17.29
C GLU A 94 8.04 -10.09 -16.34
N GLU A 95 7.59 -9.42 -15.28
CA GLU A 95 6.61 -9.94 -14.34
C GLU A 95 5.29 -10.27 -15.04
N ASN A 96 4.80 -9.37 -15.92
CA ASN A 96 3.59 -9.61 -16.71
C ASN A 96 3.73 -10.82 -17.65
N LYS A 97 4.89 -11.04 -18.29
CA LYS A 97 5.15 -12.25 -19.07
C LYS A 97 5.08 -13.52 -18.23
N ALA A 98 5.69 -13.49 -17.03
CA ALA A 98 5.66 -14.62 -16.10
C ALA A 98 4.23 -14.92 -15.58
N ILE A 99 3.41 -13.89 -15.36
CA ILE A 99 2.00 -14.04 -14.95
C ILE A 99 1.17 -14.61 -16.12
N ALA A 100 1.36 -14.09 -17.32
CA ALA A 100 0.65 -14.56 -18.52
C ALA A 100 0.93 -16.04 -18.83
N SER A 101 2.17 -16.53 -18.59
CA SER A 101 2.52 -17.94 -18.77
C SER A 101 1.73 -18.89 -17.84
N LYS A 102 1.20 -18.37 -16.73
CA LYS A 102 0.32 -19.11 -15.80
C LYS A 102 -1.18 -18.99 -16.14
N ASN A 103 -1.54 -18.40 -17.29
CA ASN A 103 -2.92 -18.11 -17.71
C ASN A 103 -3.73 -17.29 -16.68
N ILE A 104 -3.06 -16.44 -15.90
CA ILE A 104 -3.69 -15.56 -14.93
C ILE A 104 -3.92 -14.19 -15.59
N LYS A 105 -5.15 -13.67 -15.50
CA LYS A 105 -5.49 -12.30 -15.89
C LYS A 105 -5.69 -11.49 -14.61
N PRO A 106 -4.74 -10.61 -14.25
CA PRO A 106 -4.88 -9.78 -13.06
C PRO A 106 -5.96 -8.72 -13.26
N ILE A 107 -6.64 -8.37 -12.17
CA ILE A 107 -7.46 -7.16 -12.08
C ILE A 107 -6.63 -6.15 -11.31
N VAL A 108 -6.39 -5.01 -11.94
CA VAL A 108 -5.54 -3.93 -11.43
C VAL A 108 -6.42 -2.70 -11.23
N ASN A 109 -6.51 -2.23 -9.99
CA ASN A 109 -7.23 -1.01 -9.66
C ASN A 109 -6.28 -0.05 -8.94
N ARG A 110 -6.09 1.14 -9.50
CA ARG A 110 -5.54 2.26 -8.74
C ARG A 110 -6.62 2.73 -7.79
N PHE A 111 -6.28 3.06 -6.55
CA PHE A 111 -7.27 3.50 -5.56
C PHE A 111 -6.88 4.80 -4.86
N ALA A 112 -5.60 5.19 -4.88
CA ALA A 112 -5.11 6.41 -4.24
C ALA A 112 -3.82 6.89 -4.89
N ILE A 113 -3.45 8.15 -4.58
CA ILE A 113 -2.14 8.71 -4.84
C ILE A 113 -1.54 9.16 -3.50
N ASP A 114 -0.37 8.64 -3.18
CA ASP A 114 0.43 8.99 -2.00
C ASP A 114 1.53 9.99 -2.36
N ALA A 115 2.05 10.67 -1.35
CA ALA A 115 3.22 11.54 -1.48
C ALA A 115 4.42 10.92 -0.75
N VAL A 116 5.55 10.83 -1.45
CA VAL A 116 6.85 10.57 -0.84
C VAL A 116 7.32 11.86 -0.18
N THR A 117 7.44 11.85 1.14
CA THR A 117 7.59 13.04 1.98
C THR A 117 8.97 13.07 2.63
N LEU A 118 9.67 14.19 2.48
CA LEU A 118 10.89 14.43 3.23
C LEU A 118 10.55 15.11 4.55
N ILE A 119 11.18 14.66 5.62
CA ILE A 119 11.04 15.21 6.96
C ILE A 119 12.39 15.54 7.58
N VAL A 120 12.42 16.56 8.40
CA VAL A 120 13.56 16.97 9.21
C VAL A 120 13.12 17.19 10.65
N ASN A 121 14.07 17.19 11.59
CA ASN A 121 13.80 17.52 12.96
C ASN A 121 13.20 18.93 13.10
N GLN A 122 12.33 19.13 14.07
CA GLN A 122 11.68 20.42 14.35
C GLN A 122 12.69 21.58 14.55
N ALA A 123 13.89 21.30 15.04
CA ALA A 123 14.96 22.29 15.23
C ALA A 123 15.73 22.61 13.94
N SER A 124 15.58 21.83 12.85
CA SER A 124 16.31 22.08 11.60
C SER A 124 15.78 23.34 10.88
N ASN A 125 16.63 24.08 10.20
CA ASN A 125 16.26 25.19 9.33
C ASN A 125 16.02 24.80 7.87
N ASP A 126 16.26 23.53 7.50
CA ASP A 126 16.12 23.04 6.12
C ASP A 126 14.66 22.63 5.86
N THR A 127 13.89 23.59 5.45
CA THR A 127 12.44 23.42 5.20
C THR A 127 12.07 23.34 3.73
N THR A 128 13.06 23.49 2.83
CA THR A 128 12.84 23.51 1.38
C THR A 128 13.96 22.76 0.66
N ILE A 129 13.62 22.07 -0.44
CA ILE A 129 14.58 21.37 -1.30
C ILE A 129 14.03 21.28 -2.73
N THR A 130 14.92 21.18 -3.73
CA THR A 130 14.53 20.95 -5.11
C THR A 130 14.70 19.49 -5.53
N ILE A 131 14.03 19.07 -6.61
CA ILE A 131 14.22 17.74 -7.19
C ILE A 131 15.68 17.50 -7.60
N SER A 132 16.34 18.52 -8.19
CA SER A 132 17.75 18.41 -8.54
C SER A 132 18.65 18.18 -7.33
N GLU A 133 18.39 18.85 -6.20
CA GLU A 133 19.13 18.65 -4.95
C GLU A 133 18.87 17.24 -4.36
N ILE A 134 17.62 16.76 -4.36
CA ILE A 134 17.29 15.39 -3.94
C ILE A 134 18.08 14.37 -4.78
N LYS A 135 18.08 14.51 -6.11
CA LYS A 135 18.86 13.63 -7.00
C LYS A 135 20.35 13.66 -6.69
N LYS A 136 20.92 14.84 -6.51
CA LYS A 136 22.35 15.01 -6.15
C LYS A 136 22.64 14.34 -4.79
N MET A 137 21.78 14.56 -3.81
CA MET A 137 21.88 13.98 -2.48
C MET A 137 21.86 12.44 -2.54
N LEU A 138 20.90 11.84 -3.26
CA LEU A 138 20.79 10.40 -3.44
C LEU A 138 21.92 9.78 -4.27
N ASN A 139 22.63 10.57 -5.09
CA ASN A 139 23.75 10.14 -5.91
C ASN A 139 25.12 10.41 -5.26
N GLY A 140 25.16 10.98 -4.04
CA GLY A 140 26.39 11.34 -3.37
C GLY A 140 27.16 12.48 -4.04
N ASN A 141 26.48 13.28 -4.88
CA ASN A 141 27.06 14.41 -5.60
C ASN A 141 26.97 15.74 -4.82
N THR A 142 26.57 15.67 -3.57
CA THR A 142 26.51 16.79 -2.63
C THR A 142 27.36 16.43 -1.41
N LYS A 143 28.25 17.32 -1.00
CA LYS A 143 28.87 17.24 0.32
C LYS A 143 27.82 17.68 1.34
N THR A 144 27.12 16.74 1.93
CA THR A 144 26.19 16.97 3.05
C THR A 144 26.67 16.17 4.25
N ASP A 145 26.66 16.80 5.41
CA ASP A 145 26.93 16.14 6.69
C ASP A 145 25.68 15.48 7.25
N LYS A 146 24.56 15.56 6.51
CA LYS A 146 23.28 15.02 6.96
C LYS A 146 23.15 13.54 6.70
N ASP A 147 22.62 12.82 7.66
CA ASP A 147 22.17 11.46 7.52
C ASP A 147 20.86 11.43 6.74
N ILE A 148 20.83 10.61 5.70
CA ILE A 148 19.62 10.36 4.90
C ILE A 148 19.07 9.02 5.32
N VAL A 149 17.86 9.01 5.86
CA VAL A 149 17.25 7.80 6.37
C VAL A 149 15.92 7.49 5.68
N PHE A 150 15.71 6.23 5.35
CA PHE A 150 14.47 5.71 4.76
C PHE A 150 14.17 4.32 5.32
N ASP A 151 13.03 3.77 4.95
CA ASP A 151 12.57 2.45 5.38
C ASP A 151 13.38 1.29 4.77
N ASN A 152 12.81 0.09 4.74
CA ASN A 152 13.47 -1.12 4.26
C ASN A 152 14.01 -0.97 2.82
N PRO A 153 15.25 -1.39 2.53
CA PRO A 153 15.88 -1.25 1.21
C PRO A 153 15.12 -1.99 0.08
N ASN A 154 14.21 -2.90 0.41
CA ASN A 154 13.35 -3.62 -0.53
C ASN A 154 11.93 -3.03 -0.64
N SER A 155 11.67 -1.87 -0.04
CA SER A 155 10.36 -1.21 -0.08
C SER A 155 10.09 -0.55 -1.43
N GLY A 156 8.82 -0.29 -1.71
CA GLY A 156 8.38 0.49 -2.85
C GLY A 156 8.86 1.94 -2.80
N LEU A 157 9.08 2.49 -1.60
CA LEU A 157 9.64 3.83 -1.42
C LEU A 157 11.09 3.89 -1.90
N VAL A 158 11.92 2.93 -1.50
CA VAL A 158 13.33 2.88 -1.95
C VAL A 158 13.45 2.61 -3.45
N ARG A 159 12.58 1.78 -4.03
CA ARG A 159 12.49 1.63 -5.49
C ARG A 159 12.19 2.98 -6.15
N TYR A 160 11.20 3.74 -5.65
CA TYR A 160 10.86 5.07 -6.15
C TYR A 160 12.08 6.03 -6.10
N LEU A 161 12.84 6.04 -5.00
CA LEU A 161 14.03 6.89 -4.87
C LEU A 161 15.14 6.51 -5.86
N LYS A 162 15.32 5.22 -6.12
CA LYS A 162 16.26 4.72 -7.14
C LYS A 162 15.85 5.18 -8.55
N GLU A 163 14.57 5.06 -8.88
CA GLU A 163 14.01 5.54 -10.16
C GLU A 163 14.15 7.06 -10.30
N LEU A 164 13.80 7.81 -9.26
CA LEU A 164 13.93 9.27 -9.23
C LEU A 164 15.36 9.73 -9.44
N SER A 165 16.32 9.13 -8.76
CA SER A 165 17.74 9.51 -8.83
C SER A 165 18.47 8.97 -10.06
N GLY A 166 17.92 7.93 -10.71
CA GLY A 166 18.60 7.16 -11.74
C GLY A 166 19.73 6.27 -11.19
N ASN A 167 19.82 6.12 -9.87
CA ASN A 167 20.86 5.33 -9.19
C ASN A 167 20.31 3.96 -8.78
N LYS A 168 20.94 2.90 -9.27
CA LYS A 168 20.53 1.52 -8.93
C LYS A 168 20.84 1.14 -7.47
N ASP A 169 21.86 1.74 -6.88
CA ASP A 169 22.38 1.42 -5.56
C ASP A 169 22.56 2.69 -4.72
N LEU A 170 21.69 2.91 -3.75
CA LEU A 170 21.80 4.01 -2.78
C LEU A 170 22.80 3.60 -1.67
N LYS A 171 24.11 3.63 -1.98
CA LYS A 171 25.17 3.10 -1.07
C LYS A 171 26.16 4.15 -0.58
N GLN A 172 25.74 5.40 -0.47
CA GLN A 172 26.57 6.46 0.12
C GLN A 172 26.75 6.23 1.63
N LYS A 173 27.87 6.72 2.18
CA LYS A 173 28.21 6.53 3.60
C LYS A 173 27.22 7.15 4.57
N ASN A 174 26.49 8.17 4.16
CA ASN A 174 25.50 8.90 4.93
C ASN A 174 24.06 8.48 4.62
N ILE A 175 23.86 7.37 3.90
CA ILE A 175 22.52 6.83 3.60
C ILE A 175 22.32 5.56 4.43
N TYR A 176 21.23 5.55 5.20
CA TYR A 176 20.88 4.44 6.10
C TYR A 176 19.45 3.98 5.83
N SER A 177 19.24 2.68 5.84
CA SER A 177 17.93 2.09 5.86
C SER A 177 17.55 1.61 7.26
N LEU A 178 16.33 1.90 7.68
CA LEU A 178 15.74 1.45 8.92
C LEU A 178 14.74 0.31 8.63
N LYS A 179 14.06 -0.22 9.63
CA LYS A 179 13.14 -1.34 9.40
C LYS A 179 11.78 -0.90 8.86
N SER A 180 11.34 0.32 9.20
CA SER A 180 9.99 0.81 8.88
C SER A 180 9.94 2.33 8.81
N ASN A 181 8.87 2.86 8.20
CA ASN A 181 8.58 4.30 8.19
C ASN A 181 8.44 4.88 9.61
N LYS A 182 7.89 4.12 10.55
CA LYS A 182 7.78 4.50 11.97
C LYS A 182 9.16 4.75 12.59
N GLU A 183 10.13 3.87 12.30
CA GLU A 183 11.51 4.05 12.79
C GLU A 183 12.20 5.25 12.14
N VAL A 184 11.91 5.55 10.87
CA VAL A 184 12.41 6.76 10.20
C VAL A 184 11.94 8.01 10.93
N ILE A 185 10.66 8.10 11.25
CA ILE A 185 10.08 9.26 11.95
C ILE A 185 10.70 9.41 13.35
N LYS A 186 10.81 8.31 14.11
CA LYS A 186 11.45 8.31 15.43
C LYS A 186 12.90 8.75 15.34
N TYR A 187 13.67 8.21 14.40
CA TYR A 187 15.07 8.58 14.21
C TYR A 187 15.24 10.08 13.95
N VAL A 188 14.48 10.63 12.99
CA VAL A 188 14.56 12.06 12.66
C VAL A 188 14.13 12.93 13.84
N SER A 189 13.16 12.50 14.65
CA SER A 189 12.72 13.23 15.84
C SER A 189 13.80 13.39 16.91
N GLU A 190 14.79 12.48 16.90
CA GLU A 190 15.89 12.41 17.88
C GLU A 190 17.22 12.92 17.31
N HIS A 191 17.35 13.03 15.98
CA HIS A 191 18.59 13.37 15.29
C HIS A 191 18.43 14.66 14.45
N PRO A 192 18.79 15.83 14.98
CA PRO A 192 18.62 17.11 14.29
C PRO A 192 19.32 17.22 12.93
N ASN A 193 20.38 16.42 12.71
CA ASN A 193 21.14 16.39 11.47
C ASN A 193 20.65 15.33 10.46
N ALA A 194 19.47 14.73 10.66
CA ALA A 194 18.91 13.75 9.76
C ALA A 194 17.84 14.33 8.83
N ILE A 195 17.79 13.78 7.60
CA ILE A 195 16.67 13.92 6.66
C ILE A 195 16.02 12.54 6.53
N GLY A 196 14.76 12.43 6.91
CA GLY A 196 13.96 11.22 6.74
C GLY A 196 13.13 11.27 5.46
N ILE A 197 12.93 10.11 4.84
CA ILE A 197 12.03 9.97 3.69
C ILE A 197 11.01 8.89 4.03
N THR A 198 9.72 9.26 3.99
CA THR A 198 8.59 8.43 4.43
C THR A 198 7.36 8.64 3.54
N GLY A 199 6.34 7.79 3.66
CA GLY A 199 5.02 8.02 3.06
C GLY A 199 4.23 9.08 3.84
N PHE A 200 3.44 9.89 3.16
CA PHE A 200 2.66 10.97 3.78
C PHE A 200 1.61 10.47 4.78
N SER A 201 1.00 9.32 4.50
CA SER A 201 0.00 8.70 5.39
C SER A 201 0.53 8.42 6.81
N TRP A 202 1.83 8.22 6.99
CA TRP A 202 2.45 7.99 8.29
C TRP A 202 2.49 9.23 9.19
N LEU A 203 2.31 10.41 8.61
CA LEU A 203 2.38 11.69 9.33
C LEU A 203 0.99 12.25 9.68
N ASN A 204 -0.06 11.82 8.97
CA ASN A 204 -1.38 12.45 9.07
C ASN A 204 -2.22 11.97 10.26
N ASP A 205 -2.20 10.67 10.57
CA ASP A 205 -2.95 10.09 11.70
C ASP A 205 -2.08 9.01 12.39
N PRO A 206 -1.05 9.43 13.14
CA PRO A 206 -0.08 8.52 13.70
C PRO A 206 -0.65 7.70 14.86
N GLU A 207 -0.27 6.42 14.94
CA GLU A 207 -0.53 5.60 16.12
C GLU A 207 0.16 6.19 17.38
N LYS A 208 -0.42 5.94 18.56
CA LYS A 208 0.03 6.50 19.82
C LYS A 208 1.51 6.28 20.13
N ASP A 209 2.09 5.16 19.70
CA ASP A 209 3.46 4.77 20.02
C ASP A 209 4.54 5.56 19.26
N TYR A 210 4.15 6.39 18.27
CA TYR A 210 5.07 7.31 17.57
C TYR A 210 4.49 8.72 17.32
N ALA A 211 3.28 9.01 17.78
CA ALA A 211 2.65 10.31 17.61
C ALA A 211 3.52 11.47 18.16
N ASP A 212 4.17 11.26 19.31
CA ASP A 212 5.09 12.24 19.88
C ASP A 212 6.31 12.51 18.98
N ALA A 213 6.77 11.50 18.22
CA ALA A 213 7.85 11.68 17.28
C ALA A 213 7.40 12.50 16.06
N VAL A 214 6.16 12.31 15.59
CA VAL A 214 5.58 13.12 14.51
C VAL A 214 5.52 14.60 14.89
N ASN A 215 5.18 14.92 16.15
CA ASN A 215 5.15 16.30 16.63
C ASN A 215 6.54 16.97 16.70
N LYS A 216 7.62 16.19 16.64
CA LYS A 216 9.03 16.67 16.69
C LYS A 216 9.69 16.74 15.33
N VAL A 217 8.98 16.45 14.25
CA VAL A 217 9.46 16.58 12.89
C VAL A 217 8.64 17.59 12.10
N LYS A 218 9.20 18.10 11.04
CA LYS A 218 8.51 18.95 10.07
C LYS A 218 8.76 18.52 8.64
N ILE A 219 7.78 18.77 7.80
CA ILE A 219 7.81 18.42 6.39
C ILE A 219 8.67 19.44 5.64
N VAL A 220 9.49 18.95 4.72
CA VAL A 220 10.27 19.74 3.79
C VAL A 220 9.44 19.97 2.52
N SER A 221 9.28 21.24 2.12
CA SER A 221 8.61 21.59 0.87
C SER A 221 9.53 21.34 -0.32
N VAL A 222 8.98 20.81 -1.40
CA VAL A 222 9.74 20.40 -2.59
C VAL A 222 9.36 21.28 -3.79
N LYS A 223 10.38 21.72 -4.55
CA LYS A 223 10.20 22.41 -5.82
C LYS A 223 10.62 21.50 -6.97
N ASP A 224 9.77 21.41 -8.00
CA ASP A 224 10.15 20.83 -9.28
C ASP A 224 10.92 21.88 -10.12
N ASP A 225 12.23 21.70 -10.18
CA ASP A 225 13.16 22.56 -10.93
C ASP A 225 13.67 21.89 -12.23
N ILE A 226 13.15 20.70 -12.55
CA ILE A 226 13.60 19.94 -13.73
C ILE A 226 12.52 19.77 -14.79
N SER A 227 11.24 19.76 -14.43
CA SER A 227 10.13 19.60 -15.37
C SER A 227 9.86 20.93 -16.10
N LYS A 228 9.62 20.87 -17.41
CA LYS A 228 9.28 22.06 -18.22
C LYS A 228 8.03 22.80 -17.71
N ASN A 229 7.13 22.08 -17.08
CA ASN A 229 5.88 22.60 -16.53
C ASN A 229 5.91 22.72 -15.00
N GLY A 230 7.10 22.66 -14.38
CA GLY A 230 7.26 22.87 -12.94
C GLY A 230 6.75 24.26 -12.55
N SER A 231 6.05 24.36 -11.43
CA SER A 231 5.44 25.62 -10.96
C SER A 231 6.46 26.70 -10.56
N GLY A 232 7.74 26.32 -10.43
CA GLY A 232 8.81 27.20 -9.94
C GLY A 232 8.72 27.54 -8.45
N GLN A 233 7.73 26.99 -7.74
CA GLN A 233 7.48 27.23 -6.31
C GLN A 233 7.70 25.96 -5.48
N TYR A 234 7.89 26.14 -4.17
CA TYR A 234 7.99 25.05 -3.21
C TYR A 234 6.60 24.68 -2.68
N PHE A 235 6.30 23.39 -2.68
CA PHE A 235 5.03 22.85 -2.15
C PHE A 235 5.30 21.76 -1.12
N SER A 236 4.50 21.76 -0.06
CA SER A 236 4.36 20.64 0.84
C SER A 236 3.29 19.67 0.32
N PRO A 237 3.37 18.37 0.64
CA PRO A 237 2.34 17.42 0.26
C PRO A 237 0.99 17.77 0.94
N SER A 238 -0.05 17.76 0.15
CA SER A 238 -1.44 17.85 0.57
C SER A 238 -2.33 17.32 -0.55
N GLN A 239 -3.56 16.96 -0.24
CA GLN A 239 -4.51 16.54 -1.28
C GLN A 239 -4.63 17.56 -2.41
N GLN A 240 -4.67 18.84 -2.07
CA GLN A 240 -4.76 19.92 -3.05
C GLN A 240 -3.51 19.98 -3.93
N THR A 241 -2.31 19.96 -3.35
CA THR A 241 -1.07 20.08 -4.11
C THR A 241 -0.77 18.84 -4.95
N ILE A 242 -1.24 17.66 -4.50
CA ILE A 242 -1.18 16.42 -5.28
C ILE A 242 -2.19 16.47 -6.44
N ALA A 243 -3.45 16.85 -6.19
CA ALA A 243 -4.49 16.95 -7.20
C ALA A 243 -4.13 17.95 -8.31
N LEU A 244 -3.54 19.10 -7.93
CA LEU A 244 -3.08 20.13 -8.85
C LEU A 244 -1.71 19.83 -9.49
N LYS A 245 -1.11 18.66 -9.20
CA LYS A 245 0.23 18.24 -9.67
C LYS A 245 1.33 19.25 -9.33
N GLN A 246 1.17 19.95 -8.20
CA GLN A 246 2.12 20.94 -7.70
C GLN A 246 3.21 20.29 -6.84
N TYR A 247 2.84 19.27 -6.04
CA TYR A 247 3.81 18.47 -5.29
C TYR A 247 4.40 17.38 -6.20
N PRO A 248 5.72 17.35 -6.43
CA PRO A 248 6.30 16.53 -7.48
C PRO A 248 6.58 15.07 -7.09
N LEU A 249 6.69 14.75 -5.79
CA LEU A 249 7.06 13.42 -5.33
C LEU A 249 5.82 12.59 -5.01
N THR A 250 5.12 12.12 -6.03
CA THR A 250 3.90 11.32 -5.89
C THR A 250 4.08 9.90 -6.39
N ARG A 251 3.33 8.95 -5.82
CA ARG A 251 3.25 7.56 -6.26
C ARG A 251 1.81 7.07 -6.23
N ASN A 252 1.43 6.30 -7.24
CA ASN A 252 0.11 5.67 -7.28
C ASN A 252 0.08 4.44 -6.36
N LEU A 253 -1.08 4.17 -5.76
CA LEU A 253 -1.34 2.97 -4.98
C LEU A 253 -2.29 2.06 -5.75
N TYR A 254 -1.91 0.79 -5.85
CA TYR A 254 -2.68 -0.21 -6.58
C TYR A 254 -3.05 -1.40 -5.71
N ILE A 255 -4.26 -1.91 -5.91
CA ILE A 255 -4.63 -3.26 -5.52
C ILE A 255 -4.61 -4.14 -6.77
N LEU A 256 -3.81 -5.21 -6.73
CA LEU A 256 -3.65 -6.16 -7.82
C LEU A 256 -4.21 -7.51 -7.38
N ASN A 257 -5.26 -7.97 -8.04
CA ASN A 257 -5.93 -9.22 -7.73
C ASN A 257 -5.67 -10.26 -8.81
N PHE A 258 -4.98 -11.32 -8.45
CA PHE A 258 -4.59 -12.45 -9.30
C PHE A 258 -5.43 -13.72 -9.02
N SER A 259 -6.52 -13.63 -8.28
CA SER A 259 -7.34 -14.80 -7.91
C SER A 259 -8.10 -15.39 -9.10
N GLY A 260 -8.38 -14.60 -10.12
CA GLY A 260 -9.13 -15.03 -11.31
C GLY A 260 -10.60 -15.41 -11.05
N LYS A 261 -11.10 -15.18 -9.84
CA LYS A 261 -12.47 -15.53 -9.42
C LYS A 261 -13.06 -14.50 -8.48
N MET A 262 -14.38 -14.53 -8.33
CA MET A 262 -15.05 -13.77 -7.29
C MET A 262 -14.58 -14.26 -5.92
N GLY A 263 -14.30 -13.32 -5.02
CA GLY A 263 -13.79 -13.62 -3.69
C GLY A 263 -13.44 -12.37 -2.93
N LEU A 264 -12.91 -12.55 -1.72
CA LEU A 264 -12.63 -11.49 -0.78
C LEU A 264 -11.72 -10.38 -1.37
N GLY A 265 -10.76 -10.76 -2.22
CA GLY A 265 -9.89 -9.79 -2.91
C GLY A 265 -10.66 -8.89 -3.87
N MET A 266 -11.68 -9.41 -4.56
CA MET A 266 -12.54 -8.62 -5.45
C MET A 266 -13.48 -7.70 -4.64
N GLU A 267 -14.05 -8.23 -3.56
CA GLU A 267 -14.92 -7.45 -2.68
C GLU A 267 -14.17 -6.30 -2.03
N PHE A 268 -12.94 -6.55 -1.57
CA PHE A 268 -12.11 -5.49 -1.00
C PHE A 268 -11.67 -4.46 -2.04
N ALA A 269 -11.30 -4.90 -3.26
CA ALA A 269 -10.99 -3.99 -4.36
C ALA A 269 -12.19 -3.10 -4.72
N ALA A 270 -13.39 -3.67 -4.77
CA ALA A 270 -14.62 -2.91 -5.02
C ALA A 270 -14.97 -1.95 -3.86
N PHE A 271 -14.72 -2.37 -2.62
CA PHE A 271 -14.93 -1.53 -1.44
C PHE A 271 -14.00 -0.32 -1.43
N ILE A 272 -12.68 -0.55 -1.64
CA ILE A 272 -11.68 0.52 -1.59
C ILE A 272 -11.83 1.52 -2.75
N ALA A 273 -12.30 1.06 -3.92
CA ALA A 273 -12.64 1.91 -5.07
C ALA A 273 -14.01 2.59 -4.93
N GLY A 274 -14.88 2.11 -4.05
CA GLY A 274 -16.21 2.67 -3.83
C GLY A 274 -16.20 3.89 -2.91
N ASP A 275 -17.35 4.57 -2.82
CA ASP A 275 -17.51 5.82 -2.06
C ASP A 275 -17.00 5.74 -0.62
N LYS A 276 -17.25 4.64 0.09
CA LYS A 276 -16.81 4.47 1.48
C LYS A 276 -15.28 4.37 1.61
N GLY A 277 -14.62 3.56 0.78
CA GLY A 277 -13.17 3.46 0.75
C GLY A 277 -12.53 4.79 0.34
N GLN A 278 -13.05 5.44 -0.70
CA GLN A 278 -12.52 6.73 -1.16
C GLN A 278 -12.67 7.84 -0.10
N ARG A 279 -13.70 7.79 0.77
CA ARG A 279 -13.82 8.69 1.93
C ARG A 279 -12.75 8.42 3.00
N ILE A 280 -12.39 7.15 3.23
CA ILE A 280 -11.32 6.79 4.16
C ILE A 280 -9.99 7.32 3.63
N ILE A 281 -9.70 7.11 2.34
CA ILE A 281 -8.50 7.64 1.68
C ILE A 281 -8.46 9.17 1.79
N LEU A 282 -9.57 9.85 1.51
CA LEU A 282 -9.66 11.30 1.65
C LEU A 282 -9.35 11.75 3.09
N LYS A 283 -9.88 11.05 4.09
CA LYS A 283 -9.63 11.36 5.51
C LYS A 283 -8.17 11.10 5.92
N SER A 284 -7.51 10.11 5.33
CA SER A 284 -6.10 9.80 5.61
C SER A 284 -5.09 10.82 5.09
N GLY A 285 -5.56 11.84 4.35
CA GLY A 285 -4.69 12.86 3.73
C GLY A 285 -4.17 12.48 2.35
N LEU A 286 -4.36 11.25 1.90
CA LEU A 286 -4.02 10.82 0.54
C LEU A 286 -5.03 11.37 -0.48
N LEU A 287 -4.62 11.47 -1.74
CA LEU A 287 -5.56 11.82 -2.80
C LEU A 287 -6.30 10.55 -3.25
N PRO A 288 -7.63 10.49 -3.11
CA PRO A 288 -8.43 9.38 -3.63
C PRO A 288 -8.37 9.35 -5.16
N ASP A 289 -8.57 8.18 -5.75
CA ASP A 289 -8.64 8.02 -7.21
C ASP A 289 -9.91 8.68 -7.77
N GLU A 290 -11.01 8.56 -7.01
CA GLU A 290 -12.27 9.25 -7.29
C GLU A 290 -12.67 10.09 -6.06
N ILE A 291 -12.91 11.39 -6.26
CA ILE A 291 -13.33 12.26 -5.16
C ILE A 291 -14.77 11.93 -4.80
N PRO A 292 -15.06 11.43 -3.57
CA PRO A 292 -16.41 11.06 -3.18
C PRO A 292 -17.31 12.30 -3.12
N GLY A 293 -18.55 12.15 -3.58
CA GLY A 293 -19.55 13.20 -3.54
C GLY A 293 -19.84 13.71 -2.11
N ARG A 294 -20.14 14.98 -1.93
CA ARG A 294 -20.57 15.52 -0.64
C ARG A 294 -22.04 15.18 -0.42
N GLU A 295 -22.37 14.39 0.60
CA GLU A 295 -23.73 14.22 1.09
C GLU A 295 -24.04 15.33 2.10
N ILE A 296 -25.02 16.20 1.77
CA ILE A 296 -25.52 17.21 2.69
C ILE A 296 -26.87 16.71 3.23
N ASN A 297 -26.88 16.18 4.44
CA ASN A 297 -28.11 15.85 5.16
C ASN A 297 -28.65 17.13 5.82
N ILE A 298 -29.64 17.76 5.17
CA ILE A 298 -30.36 18.88 5.79
C ILE A 298 -31.38 18.29 6.76
N VAL A 299 -31.04 18.26 8.05
CA VAL A 299 -32.00 17.95 9.10
C VAL A 299 -32.84 19.20 9.35
N SER A 300 -33.99 19.35 8.69
CA SER A 300 -35.00 20.34 9.05
C SER A 300 -35.60 19.91 10.38
N LYS A 301 -35.28 20.61 11.47
CA LYS A 301 -36.07 20.52 12.71
C LYS A 301 -37.43 21.10 12.40
N ILE A 302 -38.42 20.23 12.19
CA ILE A 302 -39.82 20.63 12.26
C ILE A 302 -40.08 20.96 13.73
N LYS A 303 -40.41 22.23 14.01
CA LYS A 303 -40.90 22.69 15.30
C LYS A 303 -42.33 22.26 15.51
#